data_cce26b931e1d5196d56a90e3886bae5e
#
_entry.id   cce26b931e1d5196d56a90e3886bae5e
#
_cell.length_a   1.000
_cell.length_b   1.000
_cell.length_c   1.000
_cell.angle_alpha   90.00
_cell.angle_beta   90.00
_cell.angle_gamma   90.00
#
_symmetry.space_group_name_H-M   'P 1'
#
loop_
_entity.id
_entity.type
_entity.pdbx_description
1 polymer ?
#
loop_
_entity_poly.entity_id
_entity_poly.type
_entity_poly.pdbx_seq_one_letter_code
_entity_poly.pdbx_strand_id
1 'polypeptide(L)'
;MPFCDGESVAEVILTWHIATSLLEVELPPPPSGNSNYDVAASLSKYCAYLVAFQPELLPDNQDSVERVFKAMKLELFQILGLCGYYFSPCRSTRYRNIKSSGEPQGTAAAEATTVVAKGATLGSILASKAEQHSAEAVWSVLADLWVELIVYIAPSTNGECVGAHENVLAKGGEFITVLWAMATHAGMRRPDTPISRGSNA
;
A
#
# COMPACT_ATOMS: atom_id res chain seq x y z
N MET A 1 -3.20 -14.22 4.65
CA MET A 1 -3.66 -13.04 3.90
C MET A 1 -3.67 -11.86 4.87
N PRO A 2 -3.01 -10.74 4.58
CA PRO A 2 -2.92 -9.60 5.50
C PRO A 2 -4.17 -8.70 5.50
N PHE A 3 -5.30 -9.21 5.04
CA PHE A 3 -6.54 -8.46 5.01
C PHE A 3 -7.33 -8.71 6.30
N CYS A 4 -7.41 -7.70 7.16
CA CYS A 4 -8.37 -7.68 8.25
C CYS A 4 -9.76 -7.43 7.64
N ASP A 5 -10.78 -8.18 8.10
CA ASP A 5 -12.16 -8.02 7.65
C ASP A 5 -12.60 -6.56 7.84
N GLY A 6 -12.82 -5.85 6.73
CA GLY A 6 -13.35 -4.47 6.70
C GLY A 6 -12.37 -3.37 6.25
N GLU A 7 -11.09 -3.65 6.06
CA GLU A 7 -10.16 -2.66 5.49
C GLU A 7 -10.24 -2.63 3.96
N SER A 8 -10.21 -1.42 3.38
CA SER A 8 -10.17 -1.28 1.93
C SER A 8 -8.77 -1.66 1.40
N VAL A 9 -8.71 -2.17 0.17
CA VAL A 9 -7.44 -2.51 -0.47
C VAL A 9 -6.52 -1.28 -0.55
N ALA A 10 -7.09 -0.10 -0.78
CA ALA A 10 -6.35 1.16 -0.80
C ALA A 10 -5.70 1.48 0.56
N GLU A 11 -6.40 1.25 1.68
CA GLU A 11 -5.82 1.43 3.02
C GLU A 11 -4.65 0.47 3.26
N VAL A 12 -4.82 -0.80 2.90
CA VAL A 12 -3.75 -1.81 3.01
C VAL A 12 -2.54 -1.40 2.19
N ILE A 13 -2.73 -1.05 0.91
CA ILE A 13 -1.64 -0.60 0.02
C ILE A 13 -0.89 0.58 0.64
N LEU A 14 -1.60 1.63 1.05
CA LEU A 14 -0.98 2.85 1.56
C LEU A 14 -0.27 2.62 2.91
N THR A 15 -0.85 1.83 3.80
CA THR A 15 -0.24 1.46 5.08
C THR A 15 1.09 0.73 4.87
N TRP A 16 1.09 -0.31 4.04
CA TRP A 16 2.29 -1.08 3.74
C TRP A 16 3.30 -0.29 2.91
N HIS A 17 2.84 0.61 2.02
CA HIS A 17 3.72 1.50 1.27
C HIS A 17 4.48 2.47 2.18
N ILE A 18 3.80 3.06 3.17
CA ILE A 18 4.44 3.93 4.16
C ILE A 18 5.47 3.13 4.97
N ALA A 19 5.10 1.96 5.48
CA ALA A 19 6.01 1.09 6.23
C ALA A 19 7.25 0.69 5.41
N THR A 20 7.06 0.26 4.15
CA THR A 20 8.15 -0.08 3.23
C THR A 20 9.06 1.12 2.96
N SER A 21 8.47 2.32 2.73
CA SER A 21 9.23 3.55 2.48
C SER A 21 10.05 4.02 3.68
N LEU A 22 9.54 3.81 4.90
CA LEU A 22 10.27 4.07 6.12
C LEU A 22 11.44 3.10 6.28
N LEU A 23 11.21 1.83 5.99
CA LEU A 23 12.26 0.80 6.03
C LEU A 23 13.38 1.05 5.01
N GLU A 24 13.06 1.55 3.80
CA GLU A 24 14.06 1.96 2.79
C GLU A 24 15.02 3.05 3.30
N VAL A 25 14.61 3.85 4.28
CA VAL A 25 15.45 4.89 4.88
C VAL A 25 16.33 4.31 5.99
N GLU A 26 15.78 3.40 6.80
CA GLU A 26 16.52 2.75 7.89
C GLU A 26 17.51 1.68 7.41
N LEU A 27 17.10 0.91 6.42
CA LEU A 27 17.89 -0.19 5.87
C LEU A 27 18.25 0.14 4.41
N PRO A 28 19.38 0.76 4.16
CA PRO A 28 19.83 1.05 2.80
C PRO A 28 19.96 -0.25 1.99
N PRO A 29 19.82 -0.16 0.66
CA PRO A 29 19.91 -1.33 -0.21
C PRO A 29 21.22 -2.07 0.00
N PRO A 30 21.18 -3.40 0.09
CA PRO A 30 22.40 -4.21 0.22
C PRO A 30 23.32 -4.00 -1.01
N PRO A 31 24.64 -3.94 -0.81
CA PRO A 31 25.61 -3.60 -1.87
C PRO A 31 25.67 -4.62 -3.01
N SER A 32 25.09 -5.80 -2.85
CA SER A 32 25.14 -6.90 -3.82
C SER A 32 23.93 -7.02 -4.75
N GLY A 33 23.04 -6.00 -4.83
CA GLY A 33 21.81 -6.09 -5.64
C GLY A 33 20.91 -7.20 -5.15
N ASN A 34 20.21 -6.98 -4.04
CA ASN A 34 19.24 -7.95 -3.54
C ASN A 34 17.93 -7.83 -4.32
N SER A 35 17.61 -8.84 -5.11
CA SER A 35 16.36 -8.87 -5.91
C SER A 35 15.10 -8.69 -5.06
N ASN A 36 15.07 -9.15 -3.81
CA ASN A 36 13.91 -9.01 -2.91
C ASN A 36 13.68 -7.55 -2.51
N TYR A 37 14.76 -6.79 -2.21
CA TYR A 37 14.66 -5.35 -1.98
C TYR A 37 14.08 -4.63 -3.21
N ASP A 38 14.63 -4.91 -4.40
CA ASP A 38 14.21 -4.26 -5.64
C ASP A 38 12.74 -4.59 -5.97
N VAL A 39 12.32 -5.84 -5.77
CA VAL A 39 10.93 -6.28 -5.96
C VAL A 39 10.01 -5.57 -4.97
N ALA A 40 10.32 -5.62 -3.67
CA ALA A 40 9.49 -4.99 -2.63
C ALA A 40 9.34 -3.49 -2.85
N ALA A 41 10.45 -2.78 -3.10
CA ALA A 41 10.48 -1.34 -3.30
C ALA A 41 9.74 -0.92 -4.58
N SER A 42 9.91 -1.68 -5.67
CA SER A 42 9.27 -1.38 -6.95
C SER A 42 7.76 -1.63 -6.91
N LEU A 43 7.32 -2.78 -6.41
CA LEU A 43 5.91 -3.12 -6.31
C LEU A 43 5.18 -2.22 -5.31
N SER A 44 5.81 -1.88 -4.18
CA SER A 44 5.28 -0.92 -3.21
C SER A 44 4.96 0.42 -3.87
N LYS A 45 5.90 0.98 -4.62
CA LYS A 45 5.73 2.25 -5.35
C LYS A 45 4.69 2.14 -6.45
N TYR A 46 4.66 1.02 -7.16
CA TYR A 46 3.69 0.76 -8.21
C TYR A 46 2.26 0.66 -7.65
N CYS A 47 2.05 -0.08 -6.57
CA CYS A 47 0.73 -0.16 -5.94
C CYS A 47 0.25 1.19 -5.40
N ALA A 48 1.15 1.99 -4.79
CA ALA A 48 0.82 3.35 -4.38
C ALA A 48 0.50 4.27 -5.57
N TYR A 49 1.18 4.10 -6.71
CA TYR A 49 0.84 4.78 -7.97
C TYR A 49 -0.57 4.43 -8.44
N LEU A 50 -0.98 3.16 -8.38
CA LEU A 50 -2.34 2.76 -8.74
C LEU A 50 -3.39 3.48 -7.88
N VAL A 51 -3.19 3.54 -6.55
CA VAL A 51 -4.08 4.28 -5.65
C VAL A 51 -4.17 5.77 -6.00
N ALA A 52 -3.05 6.37 -6.39
CA ALA A 52 -2.96 7.80 -6.62
C ALA A 52 -3.47 8.26 -7.99
N PHE A 53 -3.28 7.43 -9.03
CA PHE A 53 -3.43 7.84 -10.43
C PHE A 53 -4.32 6.94 -11.28
N GLN A 54 -4.58 5.71 -10.83
CA GLN A 54 -5.38 4.72 -11.54
C GLN A 54 -6.35 3.99 -10.58
N PRO A 55 -7.11 4.73 -9.75
CA PRO A 55 -7.99 4.11 -8.73
C PRO A 55 -9.05 3.19 -9.33
N GLU A 56 -9.43 3.43 -10.58
CA GLU A 56 -10.40 2.62 -11.33
C GLU A 56 -9.92 1.20 -11.66
N LEU A 57 -8.60 0.96 -11.62
CA LEU A 57 -8.02 -0.38 -11.82
C LEU A 57 -7.97 -1.21 -10.52
N LEU A 58 -8.34 -0.62 -9.40
CA LEU A 58 -8.40 -1.31 -8.11
C LEU A 58 -9.78 -1.95 -7.90
N PRO A 59 -9.83 -3.01 -7.08
CA PRO A 59 -11.09 -3.70 -6.79
C PRO A 59 -12.08 -2.92 -5.95
N ASP A 60 -11.60 -1.89 -5.25
CA ASP A 60 -12.41 -1.04 -4.40
C ASP A 60 -13.25 -0.07 -5.24
N ASN A 61 -14.31 0.47 -4.63
CA ASN A 61 -15.05 1.57 -5.25
C ASN A 61 -14.14 2.80 -5.38
N GLN A 62 -14.08 3.41 -6.58
CA GLN A 62 -13.20 4.54 -6.89
C GLN A 62 -13.34 5.69 -5.90
N ASP A 63 -14.57 6.08 -5.53
CA ASP A 63 -14.80 7.16 -4.57
C ASP A 63 -14.22 6.84 -3.19
N SER A 64 -14.22 5.56 -2.80
CA SER A 64 -13.62 5.10 -1.55
C SER A 64 -12.10 5.22 -1.58
N VAL A 65 -11.48 4.76 -2.67
CA VAL A 65 -10.02 4.88 -2.90
C VAL A 65 -9.58 6.34 -2.84
N GLU A 66 -10.29 7.22 -3.55
CA GLU A 66 -9.98 8.65 -3.55
C GLU A 66 -10.12 9.28 -2.17
N ARG A 67 -11.14 8.92 -1.39
CA ARG A 67 -11.31 9.41 0.00
C ARG A 67 -10.14 9.00 0.88
N VAL A 68 -9.75 7.73 0.85
CA VAL A 68 -8.61 7.21 1.61
C VAL A 68 -7.33 7.95 1.24
N PHE A 69 -7.07 8.10 -0.05
CA PHE A 69 -5.89 8.82 -0.53
C PHE A 69 -5.88 10.30 -0.13
N LYS A 70 -7.02 11.00 -0.25
CA LYS A 70 -7.17 12.40 0.19
C LYS A 70 -6.97 12.54 1.70
N ALA A 71 -7.54 11.63 2.49
CA ALA A 71 -7.36 11.62 3.94
C ALA A 71 -5.89 11.42 4.35
N MET A 72 -5.21 10.45 3.75
CA MET A 72 -3.77 10.23 3.97
C MET A 72 -2.93 11.46 3.58
N LYS A 73 -3.21 12.11 2.45
CA LYS A 73 -2.49 13.33 2.04
C LYS A 73 -2.68 14.47 3.04
N LEU A 74 -3.89 14.65 3.57
CA LEU A 74 -4.19 15.66 4.57
C LEU A 74 -3.43 15.38 5.86
N GLU A 75 -3.42 14.14 6.31
CA GLU A 75 -2.66 13.70 7.49
C GLU A 75 -1.15 13.95 7.31
N LEU A 76 -0.57 13.55 6.17
CA LEU A 76 0.83 13.84 5.87
C LEU A 76 1.12 15.35 5.85
N PHE A 77 0.20 16.16 5.33
CA PHE A 77 0.35 17.61 5.36
C PHE A 77 0.34 18.16 6.79
N GLN A 78 -0.50 17.64 7.67
CA GLN A 78 -0.55 18.02 9.09
C GLN A 78 0.74 17.63 9.84
N ILE A 79 1.26 16.42 9.58
CA ILE A 79 2.49 15.91 10.23
C ILE A 79 3.73 16.67 9.74
N LEU A 80 3.83 16.93 8.44
CA LEU A 80 5.03 17.52 7.83
C LEU A 80 5.01 19.05 7.81
N GLY A 81 3.83 19.65 7.87
CA GLY A 81 3.65 21.09 7.65
C GLY A 81 3.91 21.50 6.20
N LEU A 82 3.61 22.74 5.87
CA LEU A 82 3.73 23.28 4.50
C LEU A 82 5.14 23.08 3.90
N CYS A 83 6.17 23.47 4.66
CA CYS A 83 7.55 23.38 4.20
C CYS A 83 8.05 21.94 4.09
N GLY A 84 7.68 21.08 5.04
CA GLY A 84 8.07 19.65 5.02
C GLY A 84 7.39 18.88 3.89
N TYR A 85 6.14 19.23 3.60
CA TYR A 85 5.35 18.55 2.57
C TYR A 85 5.81 18.93 1.16
N TYR A 86 5.99 20.23 0.85
CA TYR A 86 6.30 20.72 -0.51
C TYR A 86 7.78 20.97 -0.75
N PHE A 87 8.53 21.47 0.22
CA PHE A 87 9.85 22.06 -0.02
C PHE A 87 11.00 21.33 0.68
N SER A 88 10.73 20.35 1.55
CA SER A 88 11.81 19.67 2.27
C SER A 88 12.62 18.78 1.34
N PRO A 89 13.89 19.13 1.03
CA PRO A 89 14.77 18.25 0.26
C PRO A 89 15.28 17.08 1.10
N CYS A 90 15.13 17.15 2.44
CA CYS A 90 15.72 16.20 3.36
C CYS A 90 14.77 15.01 3.63
N ARG A 91 15.03 13.88 2.99
CA ARG A 91 14.29 12.63 3.18
C ARG A 91 14.31 12.17 4.65
N SER A 92 15.42 12.37 5.35
CA SER A 92 15.56 11.98 6.76
C SER A 92 14.69 12.78 7.73
N THR A 93 14.42 14.06 7.44
CA THR A 93 13.52 14.88 8.27
C THR A 93 12.07 14.44 8.10
N ARG A 94 11.62 14.19 6.86
CA ARG A 94 10.28 13.63 6.60
C ARG A 94 10.09 12.29 7.30
N TYR A 95 11.07 11.41 7.17
CA TYR A 95 11.10 10.12 7.83
C TYR A 95 10.90 10.25 9.34
N ARG A 96 11.70 11.09 10.01
CA ARG A 96 11.62 11.28 11.48
C ARG A 96 10.23 11.76 11.91
N ASN A 97 9.65 12.73 11.20
CA ASN A 97 8.34 13.27 11.52
C ASN A 97 7.22 12.24 11.32
N ILE A 98 7.29 11.43 10.27
CA ILE A 98 6.32 10.35 10.04
C ILE A 98 6.50 9.24 11.08
N LYS A 99 7.73 8.84 11.39
CA LYS A 99 8.00 7.81 12.39
C LYS A 99 7.46 8.19 13.77
N SER A 100 7.67 9.45 14.19
CA SER A 100 7.16 9.95 15.47
C SER A 100 5.63 9.97 15.58
N SER A 101 4.90 9.98 14.47
CA SER A 101 3.43 9.89 14.48
C SER A 101 2.89 8.50 14.81
N GLY A 102 3.73 7.46 14.69
CA GLY A 102 3.39 6.09 15.08
C GLY A 102 3.74 5.75 16.52
N GLU A 103 4.43 6.64 17.26
CA GLU A 103 4.74 6.42 18.67
C GLU A 103 3.53 6.80 19.54
N PRO A 104 3.14 5.95 20.53
CA PRO A 104 2.03 6.26 21.42
C PRO A 104 2.38 7.48 22.28
N GLN A 105 1.86 8.64 21.93
CA GLN A 105 1.93 9.83 22.77
C GLN A 105 0.91 9.73 23.89
N GLY A 106 1.40 9.43 25.07
CA GLY A 106 0.83 9.48 26.41
C GLY A 106 -0.69 9.46 26.60
N THR A 107 -1.16 8.52 27.45
CA THR A 107 -2.48 8.50 28.12
C THR A 107 -3.71 8.51 27.23
N ALA A 108 -3.89 7.51 26.51
CA ALA A 108 -5.05 6.73 26.06
C ALA A 108 -4.55 5.94 24.87
N ALA A 109 -4.75 4.64 24.88
CA ALA A 109 -4.57 3.81 23.70
C ALA A 109 -5.66 4.20 22.66
N ALA A 110 -5.47 5.36 22.04
CA ALA A 110 -6.10 5.65 20.77
C ALA A 110 -5.37 4.75 19.79
N GLU A 111 -6.00 3.61 19.47
CA GLU A 111 -5.61 2.76 18.35
C GLU A 111 -5.19 3.66 17.19
N ALA A 112 -4.05 3.37 16.59
CA ALA A 112 -3.58 4.08 15.41
C ALA A 112 -4.64 3.89 14.29
N THR A 113 -5.60 4.79 14.25
CA THR A 113 -6.78 4.68 13.36
C THR A 113 -6.50 5.20 11.97
N THR A 114 -5.42 5.97 11.82
CA THR A 114 -5.09 6.60 10.54
C THR A 114 -4.08 5.78 9.74
N VAL A 115 -4.14 5.91 8.42
CA VAL A 115 -3.26 5.17 7.49
C VAL A 115 -1.77 5.48 7.75
N VAL A 116 -1.43 6.74 8.02
CA VAL A 116 -0.03 7.14 8.24
C VAL A 116 0.48 6.61 9.58
N ALA A 117 -0.33 6.72 10.64
CA ALA A 117 0.05 6.20 11.96
C ALA A 117 0.19 4.66 11.95
N LYS A 118 -0.74 3.94 11.32
CA LYS A 118 -0.62 2.48 11.09
C LYS A 118 0.67 2.13 10.34
N GLY A 119 0.94 2.83 9.24
CA GLY A 119 2.15 2.63 8.44
C GLY A 119 3.44 2.93 9.20
N ALA A 120 3.45 3.99 10.02
CA ALA A 120 4.61 4.35 10.84
C ALA A 120 4.89 3.30 11.94
N THR A 121 3.84 2.85 12.62
CA THR A 121 3.93 1.76 13.62
C THR A 121 4.44 0.47 12.98
N LEU A 122 3.87 0.08 11.84
CA LEU A 122 4.29 -1.11 11.11
C LEU A 122 5.75 -1.00 10.64
N GLY A 123 6.18 0.16 10.14
CA GLY A 123 7.56 0.41 9.75
C GLY A 123 8.54 0.24 10.91
N SER A 124 8.18 0.72 12.10
CA SER A 124 8.98 0.54 13.32
C SER A 124 9.06 -0.93 13.75
N ILE A 125 7.97 -1.68 13.62
CA ILE A 125 7.96 -3.13 13.90
C ILE A 125 8.87 -3.87 12.91
N LEU A 126 8.78 -3.57 11.61
CA LEU A 126 9.63 -4.19 10.59
C LEU A 126 11.12 -3.89 10.80
N ALA A 127 11.47 -2.65 11.16
CA ALA A 127 12.84 -2.27 11.49
C ALA A 127 13.38 -3.07 12.69
N SER A 128 12.59 -3.18 13.76
CA SER A 128 12.94 -4.00 14.93
C SER A 128 13.10 -5.50 14.56
N LYS A 129 12.27 -6.02 13.66
CA LYS A 129 12.41 -7.40 13.16
C LYS A 129 13.67 -7.59 12.30
N ALA A 130 14.07 -6.58 11.55
CA ALA A 130 15.31 -6.63 10.78
C ALA A 130 16.56 -6.67 11.67
N GLU A 131 16.52 -5.99 12.82
CA GLU A 131 17.58 -6.07 13.83
C GLU A 131 17.64 -7.44 14.51
N GLN A 132 16.47 -8.06 14.78
CA GLN A 132 16.37 -9.35 15.47
C GLN A 132 16.74 -10.55 14.58
N HIS A 133 16.43 -10.50 13.29
CA HIS A 133 16.62 -11.63 12.37
C HIS A 133 17.68 -11.30 11.31
N SER A 134 17.30 -10.55 10.30
CA SER A 134 18.17 -9.93 9.29
C SER A 134 17.37 -8.99 8.40
N ALA A 135 18.02 -7.99 7.83
CA ALA A 135 17.41 -7.11 6.83
C ALA A 135 16.93 -7.90 5.59
N GLU A 136 17.71 -8.89 5.16
CA GLU A 136 17.39 -9.72 4.00
C GLU A 136 16.12 -10.56 4.21
N ALA A 137 15.92 -11.13 5.39
CA ALA A 137 14.70 -11.87 5.71
C ALA A 137 13.46 -10.96 5.69
N VAL A 138 13.56 -9.74 6.19
CA VAL A 138 12.45 -8.78 6.15
C VAL A 138 12.15 -8.36 4.70
N TRP A 139 13.17 -8.10 3.88
CA TRP A 139 12.96 -7.77 2.46
C TRP A 139 12.37 -8.93 1.68
N SER A 140 12.71 -10.18 2.01
CA SER A 140 12.07 -11.36 1.40
C SER A 140 10.58 -11.43 1.72
N VAL A 141 10.21 -11.25 2.98
CA VAL A 141 8.80 -11.23 3.40
C VAL A 141 8.02 -10.10 2.74
N LEU A 142 8.63 -8.90 2.62
CA LEU A 142 7.99 -7.78 1.94
C LEU A 142 7.84 -8.01 0.43
N ALA A 143 8.82 -8.64 -0.21
CA ALA A 143 8.71 -9.00 -1.62
C ALA A 143 7.55 -9.98 -1.86
N ASP A 144 7.47 -11.03 -1.04
CA ASP A 144 6.38 -12.01 -1.10
C ASP A 144 5.01 -11.36 -0.86
N LEU A 145 4.91 -10.49 0.15
CA LEU A 145 3.68 -9.73 0.46
C LEU A 145 3.23 -8.87 -0.73
N TRP A 146 4.14 -8.12 -1.34
CA TRP A 146 3.79 -7.26 -2.46
C TRP A 146 3.43 -8.05 -3.72
N VAL A 147 4.08 -9.19 -3.97
CA VAL A 147 3.70 -10.11 -5.04
C VAL A 147 2.31 -10.71 -4.78
N GLU A 148 2.04 -11.20 -3.58
CA GLU A 148 0.71 -11.72 -3.22
C GLU A 148 -0.37 -10.65 -3.37
N LEU A 149 -0.10 -9.42 -2.93
CA LEU A 149 -1.04 -8.32 -3.01
C LEU A 149 -1.38 -7.97 -4.47
N ILE A 150 -0.38 -7.86 -5.35
CA ILE A 150 -0.65 -7.53 -6.76
C ILE A 150 -1.39 -8.65 -7.49
N VAL A 151 -1.09 -9.91 -7.16
CA VAL A 151 -1.83 -11.08 -7.68
C VAL A 151 -3.26 -11.11 -7.14
N TYR A 152 -3.49 -10.66 -5.91
CA TYR A 152 -4.83 -10.55 -5.33
C TYR A 152 -5.67 -9.45 -5.97
N ILE A 153 -5.09 -8.28 -6.27
CA ILE A 153 -5.83 -7.16 -6.85
C ILE A 153 -6.06 -7.31 -8.35
N ALA A 154 -5.20 -8.04 -9.06
CA ALA A 154 -5.29 -8.20 -10.52
C ALA A 154 -6.64 -8.78 -11.00
N PRO A 155 -7.15 -9.91 -10.48
CA PRO A 155 -8.44 -10.45 -10.93
C PRO A 155 -9.59 -9.54 -10.51
N SER A 156 -10.40 -9.10 -11.46
CA SER A 156 -11.63 -8.35 -11.17
C SER A 156 -12.81 -8.92 -11.93
N THR A 157 -13.96 -9.01 -11.27
CA THR A 157 -15.25 -9.39 -11.84
C THR A 157 -16.23 -8.22 -11.83
N ASN A 158 -15.87 -7.08 -11.24
CA ASN A 158 -16.67 -5.87 -11.25
C ASN A 158 -16.66 -5.25 -12.67
N GLY A 159 -17.84 -5.02 -13.27
CA GLY A 159 -17.97 -4.50 -14.62
C GLY A 159 -17.29 -3.14 -14.85
N GLU A 160 -17.27 -2.27 -13.84
CA GLU A 160 -16.59 -0.96 -13.93
C GLU A 160 -15.06 -1.14 -14.05
N CYS A 161 -14.50 -1.97 -13.18
CA CYS A 161 -13.07 -2.27 -13.18
C CYS A 161 -12.65 -3.02 -14.45
N VAL A 162 -13.48 -3.96 -14.93
CA VAL A 162 -13.24 -4.67 -16.22
C VAL A 162 -13.20 -3.66 -17.37
N GLY A 163 -14.18 -2.75 -17.45
CA GLY A 163 -14.20 -1.71 -18.48
C GLY A 163 -13.00 -0.76 -18.39
N ALA A 164 -12.53 -0.45 -17.20
CA ALA A 164 -11.31 0.35 -16.99
C ALA A 164 -10.07 -0.38 -17.52
N HIS A 165 -9.91 -1.67 -17.21
CA HIS A 165 -8.80 -2.48 -17.73
C HIS A 165 -8.82 -2.57 -19.27
N GLU A 166 -9.99 -2.78 -19.88
CA GLU A 166 -10.13 -2.81 -21.34
C GLU A 166 -9.72 -1.47 -21.99
N ASN A 167 -10.15 -0.35 -21.40
CA ASN A 167 -9.78 0.98 -21.87
C ASN A 167 -8.28 1.25 -21.78
N VAL A 168 -7.65 0.84 -20.68
CA VAL A 168 -6.20 1.01 -20.48
C VAL A 168 -5.43 0.09 -21.42
N LEU A 169 -5.89 -1.14 -21.65
CA LEU A 169 -5.27 -2.08 -22.58
C LEU A 169 -5.25 -1.50 -23.99
N ALA A 170 -6.34 -0.87 -24.43
CA ALA A 170 -6.43 -0.22 -25.74
C ALA A 170 -5.45 0.96 -25.90
N LYS A 171 -4.99 1.57 -24.82
CA LYS A 171 -4.05 2.71 -24.79
C LYS A 171 -2.58 2.33 -24.60
N GLY A 172 -2.25 1.06 -24.54
CA GLY A 172 -0.89 0.56 -24.36
C GLY A 172 -0.70 -0.30 -23.11
N GLY A 173 -1.70 -0.34 -22.24
CA GLY A 173 -1.72 -1.20 -21.05
C GLY A 173 -0.88 -0.67 -19.87
N GLU A 174 -1.31 -1.08 -18.69
CA GLU A 174 -0.55 -0.97 -17.43
C GLU A 174 -0.12 -2.38 -17.00
N PHE A 175 0.90 -2.51 -16.17
CA PHE A 175 1.36 -3.81 -15.70
C PHE A 175 0.23 -4.62 -15.04
N ILE A 176 -0.58 -4.00 -14.18
CA ILE A 176 -1.74 -4.65 -13.56
C ILE A 176 -2.78 -5.11 -14.59
N THR A 177 -2.94 -4.38 -15.70
CA THR A 177 -3.87 -4.73 -16.77
C THR A 177 -3.43 -5.98 -17.52
N VAL A 178 -2.12 -6.16 -17.72
CA VAL A 178 -1.56 -7.39 -18.27
C VAL A 178 -1.81 -8.58 -17.34
N LEU A 179 -1.59 -8.41 -16.05
CA LEU A 179 -1.90 -9.45 -15.05
C LEU A 179 -3.38 -9.76 -15.00
N TRP A 180 -4.25 -8.75 -15.07
CA TRP A 180 -5.70 -8.93 -15.17
C TRP A 180 -6.09 -9.77 -16.39
N ALA A 181 -5.55 -9.43 -17.56
CA ALA A 181 -5.82 -10.18 -18.80
C ALA A 181 -5.38 -11.65 -18.70
N MET A 182 -4.18 -11.90 -18.14
CA MET A 182 -3.67 -13.25 -17.90
C MET A 182 -4.54 -14.01 -16.89
N ALA A 183 -4.92 -13.39 -15.78
CA ALA A 183 -5.78 -13.98 -14.76
C ALA A 183 -7.16 -14.34 -15.32
N THR A 184 -7.77 -13.43 -16.09
CA THR A 184 -9.04 -13.64 -16.75
C THR A 184 -8.97 -14.79 -17.75
N HIS A 185 -7.90 -14.84 -18.56
CA HIS A 185 -7.68 -15.92 -19.52
C HIS A 185 -7.47 -17.29 -18.83
N ALA A 186 -6.80 -17.29 -17.69
CA ALA A 186 -6.60 -18.49 -16.87
C ALA A 186 -7.83 -18.89 -16.05
N GLY A 187 -8.92 -18.12 -16.10
CA GLY A 187 -10.15 -18.38 -15.32
C GLY A 187 -10.00 -18.11 -13.83
N MET A 188 -8.98 -17.38 -13.42
CA MET A 188 -8.79 -16.99 -12.02
C MET A 188 -9.81 -15.92 -11.63
N ARG A 189 -10.48 -16.13 -10.50
CA ARG A 189 -11.44 -15.18 -9.93
C ARG A 189 -11.05 -14.88 -8.50
N ARG A 190 -11.27 -13.63 -8.07
CA ARG A 190 -11.15 -13.29 -6.66
C ARG A 190 -12.28 -13.97 -5.90
N PRO A 191 -12.01 -14.58 -4.71
CA PRO A 191 -13.10 -14.99 -3.84
C PRO A 191 -13.95 -13.77 -3.49
N ASP A 192 -15.25 -13.85 -3.79
CA ASP A 192 -16.19 -12.76 -3.50
C ASP A 192 -16.16 -12.47 -2.00
N THR A 193 -15.89 -11.24 -1.64
CA THR A 193 -16.17 -10.75 -0.29
C THR A 193 -17.68 -10.88 -0.09
N PRO A 194 -18.16 -11.56 0.98
CA PRO A 194 -19.59 -11.69 1.22
C PRO A 194 -20.18 -10.28 1.35
N ILE A 195 -21.02 -9.90 0.38
CA ILE A 195 -21.81 -8.67 0.44
C ILE A 195 -22.63 -8.79 1.73
N SER A 196 -22.40 -7.91 2.70
CA SER A 196 -23.27 -7.80 3.85
C SER A 196 -24.65 -7.46 3.31
N ARG A 197 -25.54 -8.47 3.23
CA ARG A 197 -26.96 -8.25 2.97
C ARG A 197 -27.45 -7.36 4.09
N GLY A 198 -27.65 -6.08 3.78
CA GLY A 198 -28.41 -5.19 4.62
C GLY A 198 -29.73 -5.86 4.94
N SER A 199 -29.93 -6.19 6.20
CA SER A 199 -31.22 -6.64 6.71
C SER A 199 -32.19 -5.47 6.63
N ASN A 200 -32.97 -5.40 5.54
CA ASN A 200 -34.20 -4.69 5.55
C ASN A 200 -35.22 -5.55 6.33
N ALA A 201 -35.51 -5.16 7.54
CA ALA A 201 -36.71 -5.50 8.30
C ALA A 201 -37.23 -4.25 8.97
#